data_f76fc67e51fb94d05dedc99453e1412c
#
_entry.id   f76fc67e51fb94d05dedc99453e1412c
#
_cell.length_a   1.000
_cell.length_b   1.000
_cell.length_c   1.000
_cell.angle_alpha   90.00
_cell.angle_beta   90.00
_cell.angle_gamma   90.00
#
_symmetry.space_group_name_H-M   'P 1'
#
loop_
_entity.id
_entity.type
_entity.pdbx_description
1 polymer ?
#
loop_
_entity_poly.entity_id
_entity_poly.type
_entity_poly.pdbx_seq_one_letter_code
_entity_poly.pdbx_strand_id
1 'polypeptide(L)'
;NLLARALPQKAITTHPAVFSAVCKLLREEGYDHLSYGDSPGHPTTTSEKAAEACGIAAEAKKWGVPAGEFNAGSVVHFPEGKACKSFYLCKAVQETDALINICKMKTHALERITGGVKNMYGCITGVNKATGHAHYPNSEVFADMLADLNRCVNPRLHIMDGVVAMEGNGPSSGTPVNMNVLLMSLDPVALDSVFAGLIHLDPHQVPTCVSAAKAGVGVMDYNEIEIITPEGPLSVEQARQQFGKADFDVFRGEMKKSTLAKLMPLLPFLQHRPRADMKKCIGCGVCEESCPVPEKAVHAGNGQKAKYDYKKCIRCYCCQEMCPAKAIEVY
;
A
#
# COMPACT_ATOMS: atom_id res chain seq x y z
N ASN A 1 -3.65 -8.16 -2.06
CA ASN A 1 -3.58 -7.24 -0.91
C ASN A 1 -4.61 -7.60 0.16
N LEU A 2 -4.14 -7.91 1.38
CA LEU A 2 -4.94 -8.31 2.54
C LEU A 2 -4.65 -7.37 3.74
N LEU A 3 -4.89 -6.08 3.58
CA LEU A 3 -4.48 -5.06 4.55
C LEU A 3 -5.19 -5.21 5.92
N ALA A 4 -6.49 -5.53 5.93
CA ALA A 4 -7.30 -5.57 7.13
C ALA A 4 -8.51 -6.51 6.97
N ARG A 5 -9.17 -6.85 8.09
CA ARG A 5 -10.45 -7.57 8.09
C ARG A 5 -11.56 -6.65 7.59
N ALA A 6 -11.91 -6.78 6.32
CA ALA A 6 -12.91 -5.91 5.69
C ALA A 6 -13.72 -6.67 4.64
N LEU A 7 -14.99 -6.29 4.49
CA LEU A 7 -15.82 -6.77 3.39
C LEU A 7 -15.32 -6.21 2.05
N PRO A 8 -15.48 -6.93 0.92
CA PRO A 8 -15.00 -6.49 -0.39
C PRO A 8 -15.51 -5.09 -0.81
N GLN A 9 -16.74 -4.75 -0.44
CA GLN A 9 -17.38 -3.47 -0.76
C GLN A 9 -16.69 -2.25 -0.14
N LYS A 10 -15.78 -2.47 0.83
CA LYS A 10 -14.98 -1.39 1.42
C LYS A 10 -13.76 -1.00 0.59
N ALA A 11 -13.44 -1.77 -0.46
CA ALA A 11 -12.29 -1.57 -1.33
C ALA A 11 -10.94 -1.42 -0.59
N ILE A 12 -10.82 -2.03 0.60
CA ILE A 12 -9.59 -2.05 1.41
C ILE A 12 -8.63 -3.12 0.91
N THR A 13 -9.17 -4.27 0.52
CA THR A 13 -8.46 -5.45 0.03
C THR A 13 -8.72 -5.64 -1.47
N THR A 14 -7.88 -6.43 -2.13
CA THR A 14 -8.18 -6.94 -3.48
C THR A 14 -9.51 -7.67 -3.47
N HIS A 15 -10.35 -7.47 -4.49
CA HIS A 15 -11.64 -8.13 -4.60
C HIS A 15 -11.46 -9.63 -4.86
N PRO A 16 -12.22 -10.52 -4.19
CA PRO A 16 -12.06 -11.98 -4.34
C PRO A 16 -12.27 -12.47 -5.78
N ALA A 17 -13.11 -11.81 -6.58
CA ALA A 17 -13.29 -12.17 -7.99
C ALA A 17 -12.02 -11.95 -8.82
N VAL A 18 -11.24 -10.89 -8.55
CA VAL A 18 -9.95 -10.64 -9.22
C VAL A 18 -8.95 -11.73 -8.85
N PHE A 19 -8.85 -12.06 -7.56
CA PHE A 19 -8.01 -13.15 -7.08
C PHE A 19 -8.41 -14.49 -7.71
N SER A 20 -9.71 -14.80 -7.74
CA SER A 20 -10.26 -16.03 -8.35
C SER A 20 -9.93 -16.13 -9.84
N ALA A 21 -10.05 -15.04 -10.59
CA ALA A 21 -9.71 -14.99 -12.02
C ALA A 21 -8.22 -15.30 -12.25
N VAL A 22 -7.32 -14.74 -11.41
CA VAL A 22 -5.88 -15.03 -11.48
C VAL A 22 -5.62 -16.51 -11.17
N CYS A 23 -6.23 -17.07 -10.12
CA CYS A 23 -6.09 -18.49 -9.79
C CYS A 23 -6.57 -19.38 -10.94
N LYS A 24 -7.71 -19.03 -11.56
CA LYS A 24 -8.24 -19.76 -12.72
C LYS A 24 -7.23 -19.79 -13.87
N LEU A 25 -6.73 -18.62 -14.28
CA LEU A 25 -5.77 -18.52 -15.39
C LEU A 25 -4.48 -19.30 -15.10
N LEU A 26 -3.95 -19.21 -13.89
CA LEU A 26 -2.75 -19.95 -13.52
C LEU A 26 -2.96 -21.46 -13.55
N ARG A 27 -4.14 -21.96 -13.12
CA ARG A 27 -4.48 -23.38 -13.21
C ARG A 27 -4.65 -23.85 -14.65
N GLU A 28 -5.26 -23.04 -15.51
CA GLU A 28 -5.42 -23.30 -16.94
C GLU A 28 -4.06 -23.37 -17.66
N GLU A 29 -3.07 -22.59 -17.22
CA GLU A 29 -1.69 -22.60 -17.72
C GLU A 29 -0.81 -23.68 -17.06
N GLY A 30 -1.37 -24.54 -16.20
CA GLY A 30 -0.67 -25.69 -15.62
C GLY A 30 0.18 -25.39 -14.38
N TYR A 31 -0.04 -24.27 -13.70
CA TYR A 31 0.64 -23.99 -12.43
C TYR A 31 -0.06 -24.69 -11.26
N ASP A 32 0.54 -25.78 -10.77
CA ASP A 32 -0.05 -26.63 -9.71
C ASP A 32 0.41 -26.28 -8.29
N HIS A 33 1.51 -25.56 -8.13
CA HIS A 33 2.08 -25.19 -6.84
C HIS A 33 1.83 -23.72 -6.52
N LEU A 34 0.58 -23.38 -6.24
CA LEU A 34 0.16 -22.02 -5.89
C LEU A 34 -0.04 -21.88 -4.39
N SER A 35 0.33 -20.72 -3.85
CA SER A 35 -0.06 -20.28 -2.51
C SER A 35 -0.40 -18.79 -2.53
N TYR A 36 -1.11 -18.31 -1.53
CA TYR A 36 -1.46 -16.90 -1.43
C TYR A 36 -1.25 -16.35 -0.02
N GLY A 37 -1.09 -15.05 0.09
CA GLY A 37 -1.06 -14.35 1.37
C GLY A 37 -0.64 -12.90 1.27
N ASP A 38 -0.57 -12.28 2.42
CA ASP A 38 -0.09 -10.93 2.68
C ASP A 38 0.21 -10.83 4.17
N SER A 39 1.03 -9.89 4.59
CA SER A 39 1.21 -9.60 6.00
C SER A 39 0.44 -8.33 6.36
N PRO A 40 -0.74 -8.42 7.02
CA PRO A 40 -1.45 -7.24 7.49
C PRO A 40 -0.61 -6.43 8.48
N GLY A 41 -0.72 -5.11 8.42
CA GLY A 41 -0.06 -4.23 9.39
C GLY A 41 -0.80 -4.08 10.72
N HIS A 42 -2.02 -4.63 10.83
CA HIS A 42 -2.86 -4.48 12.02
C HIS A 42 -2.46 -5.49 13.12
N PRO A 43 -2.25 -5.06 14.36
CA PRO A 43 -1.74 -5.92 15.44
C PRO A 43 -2.58 -7.16 15.73
N THR A 44 -3.90 -7.10 15.51
CA THR A 44 -4.86 -8.18 15.83
C THR A 44 -5.34 -8.96 14.61
N THR A 45 -4.73 -8.72 13.44
CA THR A 45 -5.16 -9.34 12.17
C THR A 45 -4.04 -10.18 11.59
N THR A 46 -4.34 -11.43 11.25
CA THR A 46 -3.46 -12.30 10.45
C THR A 46 -3.90 -12.32 8.99
N SER A 47 -3.04 -12.85 8.10
CA SER A 47 -3.34 -13.06 6.68
C SER A 47 -4.65 -13.83 6.49
N GLU A 48 -4.81 -14.92 7.23
CA GLU A 48 -5.97 -15.81 7.16
C GLU A 48 -7.26 -15.08 7.55
N LYS A 49 -7.24 -14.37 8.69
CA LYS A 49 -8.41 -13.61 9.16
C LYS A 49 -8.83 -12.50 8.20
N ALA A 50 -7.86 -11.85 7.55
CA ALA A 50 -8.15 -10.85 6.52
C ALA A 50 -8.75 -11.50 5.27
N ALA A 51 -8.19 -12.63 4.82
CA ALA A 51 -8.67 -13.39 3.66
C ALA A 51 -10.07 -13.95 3.86
N GLU A 52 -10.39 -14.47 5.06
CA GLU A 52 -11.73 -14.92 5.44
C GLU A 52 -12.73 -13.75 5.36
N ALA A 53 -12.41 -12.62 5.97
CA ALA A 53 -13.32 -11.48 6.05
C ALA A 53 -13.63 -10.86 4.66
N CYS A 54 -12.67 -10.86 3.74
CA CYS A 54 -12.86 -10.30 2.39
C CYS A 54 -13.31 -11.34 1.34
N GLY A 55 -13.44 -12.63 1.71
CA GLY A 55 -13.89 -13.70 0.80
C GLY A 55 -12.79 -14.34 -0.06
N ILE A 56 -11.54 -13.87 0.01
CA ILE A 56 -10.41 -14.48 -0.72
C ILE A 56 -10.17 -15.92 -0.25
N ALA A 57 -10.30 -16.23 1.04
CA ALA A 57 -10.13 -17.59 1.54
C ALA A 57 -11.14 -18.59 0.92
N ALA A 58 -12.37 -18.16 0.68
CA ALA A 58 -13.39 -18.99 0.03
C ALA A 58 -13.02 -19.30 -1.45
N GLU A 59 -12.56 -18.27 -2.19
CA GLU A 59 -12.10 -18.46 -3.57
C GLU A 59 -10.81 -19.29 -3.63
N ALA A 60 -9.88 -19.09 -2.72
CA ALA A 60 -8.67 -19.89 -2.61
C ALA A 60 -8.97 -21.37 -2.38
N LYS A 61 -9.92 -21.68 -1.48
CA LYS A 61 -10.40 -23.05 -1.25
C LYS A 61 -11.00 -23.66 -2.51
N LYS A 62 -11.79 -22.91 -3.27
CA LYS A 62 -12.40 -23.35 -4.53
C LYS A 62 -11.35 -23.78 -5.56
N TRP A 63 -10.22 -23.07 -5.63
CA TRP A 63 -9.14 -23.34 -6.57
C TRP A 63 -8.04 -24.26 -6.00
N GLY A 64 -8.17 -24.74 -4.77
CA GLY A 64 -7.16 -25.55 -4.11
C GLY A 64 -5.84 -24.79 -3.86
N VAL A 65 -5.91 -23.49 -3.60
CA VAL A 65 -4.73 -22.63 -3.33
C VAL A 65 -4.61 -22.44 -1.83
N PRO A 66 -3.61 -23.03 -1.13
CA PRO A 66 -3.43 -22.87 0.30
C PRO A 66 -2.89 -21.48 0.65
N ALA A 67 -3.12 -21.05 1.90
CA ALA A 67 -2.45 -19.89 2.46
C ALA A 67 -0.96 -20.19 2.68
N GLY A 68 -0.08 -19.26 2.31
CA GLY A 68 1.33 -19.29 2.63
C GLY A 68 1.62 -18.77 4.04
N GLU A 69 2.81 -19.06 4.56
CA GLU A 69 3.23 -18.57 5.89
C GLU A 69 3.71 -17.12 5.81
N PHE A 70 2.84 -16.19 6.27
CA PHE A 70 3.10 -14.75 6.29
C PHE A 70 3.28 -14.18 7.71
N ASN A 71 3.11 -14.99 8.75
CA ASN A 71 3.27 -14.55 10.15
C ASN A 71 4.72 -14.75 10.63
N ALA A 72 5.45 -15.68 10.04
CA ALA A 72 6.85 -15.96 10.34
C ALA A 72 7.75 -15.65 9.13
N GLY A 73 9.04 -15.47 9.39
CA GLY A 73 10.02 -15.20 8.34
C GLY A 73 11.44 -15.15 8.89
N SER A 74 12.36 -14.69 8.08
CA SER A 74 13.76 -14.48 8.47
C SER A 74 14.39 -13.32 7.73
N VAL A 75 15.59 -12.93 8.16
CA VAL A 75 16.38 -11.89 7.52
C VAL A 75 16.92 -12.38 6.18
N VAL A 76 16.65 -11.64 5.12
CA VAL A 76 17.26 -11.77 3.80
C VAL A 76 18.19 -10.60 3.59
N HIS A 77 19.46 -10.88 3.32
CA HIS A 77 20.44 -9.84 3.00
C HIS A 77 20.34 -9.42 1.54
N PHE A 78 20.36 -8.11 1.33
CA PHE A 78 20.33 -7.48 0.01
C PHE A 78 21.43 -6.42 -0.09
N PRO A 79 22.70 -6.83 -0.28
CA PRO A 79 23.86 -5.92 -0.29
C PRO A 79 23.77 -4.79 -1.31
N GLU A 80 23.05 -5.00 -2.43
CA GLU A 80 22.81 -4.03 -3.50
C GLU A 80 21.83 -2.93 -3.12
N GLY A 81 21.15 -3.07 -2.00
CA GLY A 81 20.23 -2.06 -1.48
C GLY A 81 20.95 -0.76 -1.13
N LYS A 82 20.35 0.36 -1.49
CA LYS A 82 20.89 1.69 -1.19
C LYS A 82 20.36 2.25 0.13
N ALA A 83 19.06 2.14 0.36
CA ALA A 83 18.38 2.57 1.57
C ALA A 83 18.26 1.45 2.60
N CYS A 84 18.10 0.19 2.17
CA CYS A 84 17.94 -0.96 3.04
C CYS A 84 18.71 -2.17 2.51
N LYS A 85 19.63 -2.70 3.32
CA LYS A 85 20.51 -3.81 2.95
C LYS A 85 20.08 -5.17 3.49
N SER A 86 18.96 -5.22 4.20
CA SER A 86 18.39 -6.48 4.69
C SER A 86 16.90 -6.30 5.01
N PHE A 87 16.12 -7.33 4.73
CA PHE A 87 14.69 -7.34 4.97
C PHE A 87 14.29 -8.57 5.79
N TYR A 88 13.35 -8.40 6.72
CA TYR A 88 12.74 -9.55 7.39
C TYR A 88 11.54 -10.00 6.56
N LEU A 89 11.77 -10.86 5.58
CA LEU A 89 10.75 -11.33 4.65
C LEU A 89 9.93 -12.48 5.24
N CYS A 90 8.64 -12.51 4.90
CA CYS A 90 7.77 -13.63 5.22
C CYS A 90 8.28 -14.94 4.60
N LYS A 91 8.10 -16.05 5.30
CA LYS A 91 8.59 -17.37 4.87
C LYS A 91 8.07 -17.75 3.48
N ALA A 92 6.76 -17.58 3.23
CA ALA A 92 6.17 -17.88 1.92
C ALA A 92 6.80 -17.10 0.76
N VAL A 93 7.29 -15.86 1.01
CA VAL A 93 7.98 -15.06 -0.01
C VAL A 93 9.38 -15.60 -0.32
N GLN A 94 10.05 -16.18 0.68
CA GLN A 94 11.39 -16.74 0.52
C GLN A 94 11.39 -18.13 -0.14
N GLU A 95 10.28 -18.87 0.00
CA GLU A 95 10.12 -20.23 -0.50
C GLU A 95 9.47 -20.31 -1.89
N THR A 96 9.11 -19.17 -2.49
CA THR A 96 8.47 -19.15 -3.82
C THR A 96 9.49 -18.89 -4.94
N ASP A 97 9.32 -19.57 -6.07
CA ASP A 97 10.11 -19.35 -7.29
C ASP A 97 9.70 -18.07 -8.03
N ALA A 98 8.44 -17.68 -7.92
CA ALA A 98 7.89 -16.50 -8.55
C ALA A 98 6.76 -15.89 -7.72
N LEU A 99 6.67 -14.56 -7.73
CA LEU A 99 5.63 -13.82 -7.03
C LEU A 99 4.81 -13.00 -8.01
N ILE A 100 3.48 -13.11 -7.89
CA ILE A 100 2.51 -12.25 -8.58
C ILE A 100 1.94 -11.28 -7.54
N ASN A 101 2.11 -9.99 -7.79
CA ASN A 101 1.64 -8.93 -6.91
C ASN A 101 0.24 -8.48 -7.32
N ILE A 102 -0.79 -8.86 -6.56
CA ILE A 102 -2.18 -8.42 -6.80
C ILE A 102 -2.51 -7.31 -5.81
N CYS A 103 -2.38 -6.06 -6.25
CA CYS A 103 -2.61 -4.90 -5.43
C CYS A 103 -4.01 -4.29 -5.60
N LYS A 104 -4.37 -3.33 -4.76
CA LYS A 104 -5.63 -2.57 -4.80
C LYS A 104 -5.34 -1.12 -5.12
N MET A 105 -6.08 -0.54 -6.05
CA MET A 105 -6.01 0.89 -6.39
C MET A 105 -6.56 1.73 -5.23
N LYS A 106 -5.67 2.44 -4.49
CA LYS A 106 -6.06 3.19 -3.29
C LYS A 106 -5.20 4.45 -3.08
N THR A 107 -5.78 5.45 -2.40
CA THR A 107 -5.02 6.53 -1.77
C THR A 107 -4.23 6.06 -0.56
N HIS A 108 -3.27 6.86 -0.14
CA HIS A 108 -2.43 6.61 1.03
C HIS A 108 -1.97 7.93 1.67
N ALA A 109 -2.05 8.03 2.99
CA ALA A 109 -1.71 9.27 3.69
C ALA A 109 -0.23 9.66 3.56
N LEU A 110 0.70 8.69 3.64
CA LEU A 110 2.15 8.95 3.54
C LEU A 110 2.64 9.01 2.09
N GLU A 111 2.20 8.06 1.24
CA GLU A 111 2.72 7.85 -0.12
C GLU A 111 1.78 8.37 -1.21
N ARG A 112 0.71 9.09 -0.87
CA ARG A 112 -0.39 9.58 -1.72
C ARG A 112 -1.25 8.48 -2.32
N ILE A 113 -0.62 7.47 -2.94
CA ILE A 113 -1.28 6.27 -3.44
C ILE A 113 -0.58 5.01 -2.93
N THR A 114 -1.28 3.90 -3.00
CA THR A 114 -0.71 2.56 -2.84
C THR A 114 -1.13 1.73 -4.04
N GLY A 115 -0.14 1.23 -4.73
CA GLY A 115 -0.25 0.44 -5.95
C GLY A 115 0.71 -0.74 -5.93
N GLY A 116 1.34 -1.02 -7.07
CA GLY A 116 2.27 -2.12 -7.24
C GLY A 116 3.50 -2.03 -6.34
N VAL A 117 4.18 -0.87 -6.34
CA VAL A 117 5.42 -0.66 -5.57
C VAL A 117 5.18 -0.82 -4.08
N LYS A 118 4.22 -0.07 -3.52
CA LYS A 118 3.96 -0.10 -2.07
C LYS A 118 3.38 -1.41 -1.57
N ASN A 119 2.60 -2.12 -2.39
CA ASN A 119 1.98 -3.37 -1.98
C ASN A 119 3.00 -4.43 -1.56
N MET A 120 4.23 -4.35 -2.09
CA MET A 120 5.33 -5.25 -1.72
C MET A 120 5.70 -5.17 -0.23
N TYR A 121 5.31 -4.11 0.47
CA TYR A 121 5.46 -4.05 1.93
C TYR A 121 4.69 -5.17 2.65
N GLY A 122 3.72 -5.80 1.97
CA GLY A 122 3.05 -7.03 2.40
C GLY A 122 3.97 -8.24 2.55
N CYS A 123 5.16 -8.23 1.95
CA CYS A 123 6.18 -9.28 2.07
C CYS A 123 6.97 -9.21 3.38
N ILE A 124 6.89 -8.08 4.12
CA ILE A 124 7.52 -7.91 5.44
C ILE A 124 6.55 -8.40 6.52
N THR A 125 7.03 -9.18 7.50
CA THR A 125 6.19 -9.64 8.60
C THR A 125 5.62 -8.48 9.42
N GLY A 126 4.38 -8.59 9.90
CA GLY A 126 3.64 -7.51 10.55
C GLY A 126 4.37 -6.83 11.70
N VAL A 127 5.08 -7.60 12.53
CA VAL A 127 5.87 -7.07 13.66
C VAL A 127 6.97 -6.12 13.18
N ASN A 128 7.62 -6.42 12.04
CA ASN A 128 8.71 -5.61 11.49
C ASN A 128 8.21 -4.38 10.70
N LYS A 129 6.93 -4.31 10.35
CA LYS A 129 6.36 -3.13 9.67
C LYS A 129 6.38 -1.87 10.53
N ALA A 130 6.00 -1.99 11.80
CA ALA A 130 6.05 -0.85 12.73
C ALA A 130 7.49 -0.35 12.90
N THR A 131 8.47 -1.26 13.01
CA THR A 131 9.89 -0.94 13.07
C THR A 131 10.36 -0.23 11.79
N GLY A 132 9.91 -0.69 10.61
CA GLY A 132 10.21 -0.04 9.33
C GLY A 132 9.74 1.43 9.30
N HIS A 133 8.54 1.73 9.75
CA HIS A 133 8.06 3.12 9.83
C HIS A 133 8.84 3.98 10.83
N ALA A 134 9.43 3.38 11.87
CA ALA A 134 10.30 4.10 12.79
C ALA A 134 11.68 4.41 12.19
N HIS A 135 12.25 3.48 11.42
CA HIS A 135 13.55 3.66 10.75
C HIS A 135 13.47 4.57 9.52
N TYR A 136 12.33 4.57 8.81
CA TYR A 136 12.08 5.34 7.60
C TYR A 136 10.92 6.32 7.83
N PRO A 137 11.14 7.40 8.62
CA PRO A 137 10.03 8.19 9.19
C PRO A 137 9.37 9.16 8.22
N ASN A 138 9.95 9.40 7.05
CA ASN A 138 9.36 10.28 6.03
C ASN A 138 9.10 9.53 4.72
N SER A 139 8.24 10.08 3.87
CA SER A 139 7.80 9.43 2.63
C SER A 139 8.94 9.15 1.66
N GLU A 140 9.94 10.02 1.55
CA GLU A 140 11.05 9.84 0.61
C GLU A 140 11.92 8.65 1.01
N VAL A 141 12.41 8.60 2.27
CA VAL A 141 13.24 7.47 2.72
C VAL A 141 12.45 6.17 2.85
N PHE A 142 11.14 6.24 3.14
CA PHE A 142 10.28 5.06 3.13
C PHE A 142 10.10 4.52 1.71
N ALA A 143 9.89 5.40 0.73
CA ALA A 143 9.81 5.04 -0.69
C ALA A 143 11.14 4.46 -1.21
N ASP A 144 12.29 5.00 -0.79
CA ASP A 144 13.61 4.45 -1.15
C ASP A 144 13.78 3.02 -0.60
N MET A 145 13.35 2.75 0.63
CA MET A 145 13.33 1.40 1.19
C MET A 145 12.39 0.47 0.41
N LEU A 146 11.22 0.95 0.01
CA LEU A 146 10.27 0.18 -0.81
C LEU A 146 10.82 -0.13 -2.21
N ALA A 147 11.60 0.78 -2.80
CA ALA A 147 12.29 0.54 -4.07
C ALA A 147 13.32 -0.61 -3.92
N ASP A 148 14.12 -0.61 -2.86
CA ASP A 148 15.05 -1.71 -2.58
C ASP A 148 14.32 -3.03 -2.29
N LEU A 149 13.17 -2.98 -1.60
CA LEU A 149 12.33 -4.16 -1.37
C LEU A 149 11.80 -4.77 -2.68
N ASN A 150 11.33 -3.92 -3.61
CA ASN A 150 10.89 -4.39 -4.94
C ASN A 150 12.02 -5.05 -5.72
N ARG A 151 13.23 -4.50 -5.66
CA ARG A 151 14.43 -5.11 -6.29
C ARG A 151 14.81 -6.43 -5.61
N CYS A 152 14.71 -6.51 -4.29
CA CYS A 152 15.03 -7.71 -3.52
C CYS A 152 14.06 -8.87 -3.80
N VAL A 153 12.74 -8.59 -3.80
CA VAL A 153 11.70 -9.61 -4.01
C VAL A 153 11.46 -9.89 -5.49
N ASN A 154 11.60 -8.89 -6.35
CA ASN A 154 11.49 -8.95 -7.81
C ASN A 154 10.24 -9.70 -8.32
N PRO A 155 9.03 -9.21 -8.06
CA PRO A 155 7.79 -9.83 -8.56
C PRO A 155 7.79 -9.94 -10.08
N ARG A 156 7.19 -11.02 -10.61
CA ARG A 156 7.16 -11.28 -12.06
C ARG A 156 5.99 -10.60 -12.76
N LEU A 157 4.93 -10.29 -12.03
CA LEU A 157 3.73 -9.66 -12.58
C LEU A 157 3.06 -8.84 -11.50
N HIS A 158 2.54 -7.69 -11.89
CA HIS A 158 1.74 -6.81 -11.06
C HIS A 158 0.35 -6.66 -11.66
N ILE A 159 -0.69 -6.89 -10.86
CA ILE A 159 -2.10 -6.76 -11.24
C ILE A 159 -2.73 -5.80 -10.25
N MET A 160 -3.31 -4.70 -10.74
CA MET A 160 -3.98 -3.71 -9.91
C MET A 160 -5.49 -3.78 -10.09
N ASP A 161 -6.17 -4.12 -9.01
CA ASP A 161 -7.63 -4.09 -8.95
C ASP A 161 -8.11 -2.64 -8.73
N GLY A 162 -8.58 -2.03 -9.80
CA GLY A 162 -9.21 -0.73 -9.87
C GLY A 162 -10.68 -0.79 -10.28
N VAL A 163 -11.33 -1.97 -10.27
CA VAL A 163 -12.77 -2.05 -10.57
C VAL A 163 -13.55 -1.16 -9.60
N VAL A 164 -13.34 -1.38 -8.30
CA VAL A 164 -13.76 -0.44 -7.26
C VAL A 164 -12.51 0.00 -6.51
N ALA A 165 -12.03 1.19 -6.73
CA ALA A 165 -10.88 1.78 -6.07
C ALA A 165 -11.27 2.40 -4.71
N MET A 166 -10.29 2.95 -3.99
CA MET A 166 -10.52 3.73 -2.77
C MET A 166 -9.89 5.12 -2.90
N GLU A 167 -10.66 6.15 -2.67
CA GLU A 167 -10.22 7.55 -2.64
C GLU A 167 -10.28 8.16 -1.24
N GLY A 168 -9.77 9.38 -1.06
CA GLY A 168 -9.84 10.14 0.20
C GLY A 168 -8.88 9.62 1.27
N ASN A 169 -9.38 9.35 2.47
CA ASN A 169 -8.58 9.00 3.66
C ASN A 169 -8.10 7.52 3.66
N GLY A 170 -7.46 7.07 2.55
CA GLY A 170 -6.88 5.73 2.45
C GLY A 170 -5.65 5.52 3.36
N PRO A 171 -5.19 4.28 3.50
CA PRO A 171 -5.51 3.08 2.70
C PRO A 171 -6.65 2.21 3.25
N SER A 172 -7.24 2.53 4.42
CA SER A 172 -8.30 1.72 5.05
C SER A 172 -9.57 2.50 5.39
N SER A 173 -9.49 3.83 5.44
CA SER A 173 -10.56 4.73 5.90
C SER A 173 -11.16 5.59 4.80
N GLY A 174 -10.76 5.39 3.55
CA GLY A 174 -11.27 6.11 2.40
C GLY A 174 -12.67 5.66 1.96
N THR A 175 -13.11 6.23 0.85
CA THR A 175 -14.42 5.98 0.23
C THR A 175 -14.24 5.10 -1.00
N PRO A 176 -15.01 4.01 -1.17
CA PRO A 176 -15.02 3.24 -2.40
C PRO A 176 -15.52 4.07 -3.59
N VAL A 177 -14.83 3.95 -4.72
CA VAL A 177 -15.16 4.65 -5.97
C VAL A 177 -14.97 3.73 -7.18
N ASN A 178 -15.91 3.75 -8.12
CA ASN A 178 -15.81 2.96 -9.34
C ASN A 178 -14.82 3.61 -10.31
N MET A 179 -13.74 2.88 -10.62
CA MET A 179 -12.82 3.21 -11.71
C MET A 179 -13.02 2.28 -12.91
N ASN A 180 -13.60 1.09 -12.69
CA ASN A 180 -13.92 0.09 -13.71
C ASN A 180 -12.72 -0.33 -14.56
N VAL A 181 -11.52 -0.36 -13.98
CA VAL A 181 -10.28 -0.76 -14.65
C VAL A 181 -9.58 -1.90 -13.92
N LEU A 182 -8.92 -2.77 -14.68
CA LEU A 182 -7.88 -3.67 -14.21
C LEU A 182 -6.61 -3.31 -14.97
N LEU A 183 -5.51 -3.09 -14.26
CA LEU A 183 -4.22 -2.81 -14.87
C LEU A 183 -3.27 -3.98 -14.61
N MET A 184 -2.46 -4.33 -15.61
CA MET A 184 -1.41 -5.34 -15.49
C MET A 184 -0.12 -4.82 -16.10
N SER A 185 1.01 -5.14 -15.47
CA SER A 185 2.33 -4.79 -15.97
C SER A 185 3.39 -5.70 -15.35
N LEU A 186 4.48 -5.94 -16.08
CA LEU A 186 5.72 -6.49 -15.52
C LEU A 186 6.50 -5.43 -14.72
N ASP A 187 6.19 -4.16 -14.96
CA ASP A 187 6.81 -2.99 -14.35
C ASP A 187 5.85 -2.34 -13.35
N PRO A 188 6.17 -2.37 -12.02
CA PRO A 188 5.31 -1.78 -11.00
C PRO A 188 5.30 -0.25 -11.04
N VAL A 189 6.36 0.39 -11.56
CA VAL A 189 6.45 1.85 -11.65
C VAL A 189 5.57 2.36 -12.78
N ALA A 190 5.62 1.71 -13.95
CA ALA A 190 4.73 2.02 -15.06
C ALA A 190 3.26 1.82 -14.64
N LEU A 191 2.95 0.71 -13.93
CA LEU A 191 1.61 0.44 -13.39
C LEU A 191 1.11 1.58 -12.49
N ASP A 192 1.95 2.00 -11.52
CA ASP A 192 1.59 3.05 -10.55
C ASP A 192 1.55 4.43 -11.21
N SER A 193 2.39 4.68 -12.24
CA SER A 193 2.37 5.92 -13.03
C SER A 193 1.10 6.03 -13.88
N VAL A 194 0.65 4.94 -14.50
CA VAL A 194 -0.64 4.90 -15.18
C VAL A 194 -1.78 5.14 -14.20
N PHE A 195 -1.77 4.50 -13.04
CA PHE A 195 -2.76 4.78 -11.98
C PHE A 195 -2.77 6.27 -11.62
N ALA A 196 -1.60 6.87 -11.37
CA ALA A 196 -1.51 8.31 -11.08
C ALA A 196 -2.10 9.15 -12.23
N GLY A 197 -1.80 8.82 -13.49
CA GLY A 197 -2.37 9.48 -14.67
C GLY A 197 -3.90 9.40 -14.72
N LEU A 198 -4.47 8.23 -14.48
CA LEU A 198 -5.93 8.03 -14.50
C LEU A 198 -6.67 8.86 -13.44
N ILE A 199 -6.04 9.17 -12.32
CA ILE A 199 -6.62 10.02 -11.27
C ILE A 199 -6.14 11.48 -11.35
N HIS A 200 -5.55 11.91 -12.47
CA HIS A 200 -5.02 13.24 -12.69
C HIS A 200 -4.03 13.70 -11.61
N LEU A 201 -3.20 12.77 -11.12
CA LEU A 201 -2.08 13.02 -10.23
C LEU A 201 -0.78 12.91 -11.04
N ASP A 202 0.14 13.86 -10.89
CA ASP A 202 1.46 13.77 -11.48
C ASP A 202 2.27 12.65 -10.79
N PRO A 203 2.80 11.64 -11.49
CA PRO A 203 3.60 10.58 -10.89
C PRO A 203 4.87 11.09 -10.20
N HIS A 204 5.40 12.26 -10.60
CA HIS A 204 6.50 12.93 -9.89
C HIS A 204 6.11 13.40 -8.48
N GLN A 205 4.84 13.46 -8.18
CA GLN A 205 4.34 13.75 -6.85
C GLN A 205 4.16 12.49 -6.00
N VAL A 206 4.31 11.29 -6.56
CA VAL A 206 4.17 10.01 -5.86
C VAL A 206 5.56 9.52 -5.43
N PRO A 207 5.88 9.54 -4.12
CA PRO A 207 7.22 9.20 -3.65
C PRO A 207 7.68 7.81 -4.09
N THR A 208 6.78 6.81 -4.07
CA THR A 208 7.11 5.45 -4.49
C THR A 208 7.43 5.34 -5.98
N CYS A 209 6.77 6.09 -6.87
CA CYS A 209 7.11 6.13 -8.30
C CYS A 209 8.49 6.74 -8.50
N VAL A 210 8.75 7.90 -7.88
CA VAL A 210 10.02 8.63 -8.01
C VAL A 210 11.20 7.79 -7.51
N SER A 211 11.10 7.22 -6.29
CA SER A 211 12.19 6.43 -5.71
C SER A 211 12.43 5.13 -6.47
N ALA A 212 11.35 4.44 -6.88
CA ALA A 212 11.47 3.18 -7.60
C ALA A 212 12.02 3.37 -9.04
N ALA A 213 11.60 4.43 -9.76
CA ALA A 213 12.19 4.77 -11.05
C ALA A 213 13.68 5.10 -10.92
N LYS A 214 14.06 5.93 -9.94
CA LYS A 214 15.46 6.28 -9.65
C LYS A 214 16.31 5.06 -9.28
N ALA A 215 15.72 4.06 -8.64
CA ALA A 215 16.39 2.80 -8.29
C ALA A 215 16.48 1.80 -9.45
N GLY A 216 15.89 2.10 -10.62
CA GLY A 216 15.87 1.23 -11.78
C GLY A 216 14.88 0.06 -11.67
N VAL A 217 13.82 0.21 -10.86
CA VAL A 217 12.75 -0.79 -10.72
C VAL A 217 11.83 -0.78 -11.94
N GLY A 218 11.65 0.38 -12.57
CA GLY A 218 10.81 0.53 -13.74
C GLY A 218 10.78 1.96 -14.27
N VAL A 219 9.89 2.24 -15.21
CA VAL A 219 9.80 3.52 -15.93
C VAL A 219 8.62 4.35 -15.44
N MET A 220 8.83 5.68 -15.35
CA MET A 220 7.81 6.62 -14.90
C MET A 220 7.40 7.61 -16.02
N ASP A 221 8.26 7.79 -17.03
CA ASP A 221 7.98 8.67 -18.15
C ASP A 221 6.85 8.13 -19.00
N TYR A 222 5.79 8.89 -19.18
CA TYR A 222 4.63 8.51 -20.00
C TYR A 222 4.97 8.26 -21.47
N ASN A 223 6.06 8.83 -22.00
CA ASN A 223 6.52 8.58 -23.35
C ASN A 223 7.14 7.18 -23.54
N GLU A 224 7.51 6.53 -22.43
CA GLU A 224 8.07 5.17 -22.43
C GLU A 224 7.01 4.12 -22.06
N ILE A 225 5.76 4.53 -21.77
CA ILE A 225 4.67 3.67 -21.35
C ILE A 225 3.62 3.56 -22.46
N GLU A 226 3.42 2.35 -22.97
CA GLU A 226 2.33 2.02 -23.87
C GLU A 226 1.29 1.18 -23.12
N ILE A 227 0.01 1.55 -23.23
CA ILE A 227 -1.10 0.82 -22.62
C ILE A 227 -1.78 -0.02 -23.71
N ILE A 228 -1.73 -1.33 -23.56
CA ILE A 228 -2.39 -2.26 -24.49
C ILE A 228 -3.80 -2.53 -23.99
N THR A 229 -4.78 -2.30 -24.85
CA THR A 229 -6.20 -2.63 -24.61
C THR A 229 -6.72 -3.59 -25.69
N PRO A 230 -7.89 -4.25 -25.49
CA PRO A 230 -8.50 -5.07 -26.54
C PRO A 230 -8.78 -4.32 -27.85
N GLU A 231 -8.99 -3.01 -27.77
CA GLU A 231 -9.27 -2.12 -28.91
C GLU A 231 -7.99 -1.59 -29.57
N GLY A 232 -6.83 -1.81 -28.97
CA GLY A 232 -5.54 -1.36 -29.48
C GLY A 232 -4.72 -0.59 -28.44
N PRO A 233 -3.51 -0.12 -28.83
CA PRO A 233 -2.64 0.60 -27.94
C PRO A 233 -3.13 2.03 -27.67
N LEU A 234 -2.92 2.49 -26.45
CA LEU A 234 -3.21 3.85 -26.01
C LEU A 234 -1.96 4.48 -25.36
N SER A 235 -1.77 5.78 -25.54
CA SER A 235 -0.91 6.55 -24.67
C SER A 235 -1.55 6.75 -23.30
N VAL A 236 -0.76 7.10 -22.29
CA VAL A 236 -1.29 7.40 -20.95
C VAL A 236 -2.30 8.57 -20.99
N GLU A 237 -2.07 9.55 -21.87
CA GLU A 237 -3.00 10.69 -22.04
C GLU A 237 -4.36 10.24 -22.62
N GLN A 238 -4.35 9.35 -23.62
CA GLN A 238 -5.59 8.79 -24.19
C GLN A 238 -6.34 7.96 -23.17
N ALA A 239 -5.61 7.11 -22.42
CA ALA A 239 -6.21 6.32 -21.35
C ALA A 239 -6.79 7.20 -20.23
N ARG A 240 -6.12 8.31 -19.87
CA ARG A 240 -6.61 9.31 -18.93
C ARG A 240 -7.91 9.97 -19.39
N GLN A 241 -8.03 10.27 -20.68
CA GLN A 241 -9.26 10.84 -21.25
C GLN A 241 -10.41 9.86 -21.26
N GLN A 242 -10.13 8.57 -21.53
CA GLN A 242 -11.14 7.53 -21.69
C GLN A 242 -11.58 6.91 -20.35
N PHE A 243 -10.66 6.65 -19.43
CA PHE A 243 -10.86 5.91 -18.19
C PHE A 243 -10.56 6.73 -16.93
N GLY A 244 -10.08 7.96 -17.10
CA GLY A 244 -9.64 8.78 -15.97
C GLY A 244 -10.79 9.36 -15.15
N LYS A 245 -10.46 9.75 -13.92
CA LYS A 245 -11.37 10.37 -12.97
C LYS A 245 -10.71 11.63 -12.38
N ALA A 246 -11.03 12.79 -12.92
CA ALA A 246 -10.42 14.07 -12.53
C ALA A 246 -10.81 14.52 -11.11
N ASP A 247 -12.00 14.15 -10.66
CA ASP A 247 -12.55 14.45 -9.33
C ASP A 247 -12.19 13.36 -8.28
N PHE A 248 -11.30 12.43 -8.62
CA PHE A 248 -10.80 11.45 -7.65
C PHE A 248 -10.16 12.17 -6.46
N ASP A 249 -10.64 11.88 -5.25
CA ASP A 249 -10.18 12.55 -4.02
C ASP A 249 -8.80 12.04 -3.60
N VAL A 250 -7.76 12.71 -4.07
CA VAL A 250 -6.36 12.47 -3.72
C VAL A 250 -5.65 13.78 -3.42
N PHE A 251 -4.71 13.78 -2.49
CA PHE A 251 -3.93 14.97 -2.18
C PHE A 251 -3.01 15.34 -3.36
N ARG A 252 -3.28 16.48 -4.03
CA ARG A 252 -2.52 17.01 -5.18
C ARG A 252 -1.62 18.19 -4.81
N GLY A 253 -1.57 18.57 -3.53
CA GLY A 253 -0.70 19.66 -3.08
C GLY A 253 0.77 19.35 -3.33
N GLU A 254 1.55 20.38 -3.72
CA GLU A 254 3.00 20.23 -3.81
C GLU A 254 3.56 19.86 -2.43
N MET A 255 4.37 18.80 -2.38
CA MET A 255 5.36 18.65 -1.32
C MET A 255 6.43 19.70 -1.63
N LYS A 256 6.22 20.94 -1.13
CA LYS A 256 7.10 22.06 -1.44
C LYS A 256 8.52 21.68 -1.06
N LYS A 257 9.35 21.40 -2.07
CA LYS A 257 10.82 21.53 -2.01
C LYS A 257 11.14 23.03 -1.94
N SER A 258 10.61 23.71 -0.94
CA SER A 258 10.98 25.08 -0.64
C SER A 258 12.35 25.05 0.02
N THR A 259 13.24 25.97 -0.32
CA THR A 259 14.41 26.31 0.52
C THR A 259 13.97 26.58 1.99
N LEU A 260 12.71 26.99 2.20
CA LEU A 260 12.02 26.99 3.47
C LEU A 260 11.79 25.59 4.07
N ALA A 261 11.83 24.49 3.29
CA ALA A 261 11.71 23.14 3.85
C ALA A 261 12.88 22.78 4.79
N LYS A 262 14.03 23.41 4.62
CA LYS A 262 15.14 23.33 5.58
C LYS A 262 14.79 24.01 6.94
N LEU A 263 13.85 24.95 6.93
CA LEU A 263 13.32 25.63 8.12
C LEU A 263 12.03 24.96 8.66
N MET A 264 11.40 24.06 7.91
CA MET A 264 10.17 23.35 8.32
C MET A 264 10.32 22.52 9.60
N PRO A 265 11.48 21.92 9.95
CA PRO A 265 11.68 21.34 11.27
C PRO A 265 11.51 22.35 12.42
N LEU A 266 11.71 23.63 12.15
CA LEU A 266 11.54 24.73 13.12
C LEU A 266 10.09 25.23 13.22
N LEU A 267 9.21 24.81 12.30
CA LEU A 267 7.80 25.21 12.24
C LEU A 267 6.86 23.97 12.24
N PRO A 268 6.87 23.18 13.33
CA PRO A 268 6.14 21.90 13.39
C PRO A 268 4.62 22.03 13.25
N PHE A 269 4.07 23.25 13.41
CA PHE A 269 2.64 23.52 13.25
C PHE A 269 2.18 23.57 11.79
N LEU A 270 3.10 23.72 10.82
CA LEU A 270 2.80 23.71 9.37
C LEU A 270 2.83 22.30 8.77
N GLN A 271 3.24 21.30 9.52
CA GLN A 271 3.33 19.93 9.04
C GLN A 271 1.99 19.21 9.24
N HIS A 272 1.57 18.45 8.23
CA HIS A 272 0.42 17.55 8.37
C HIS A 272 0.62 16.61 9.54
N ARG A 273 -0.41 16.44 10.37
CA ARG A 273 -0.36 15.61 11.57
C ARG A 273 -1.65 14.83 11.77
N PRO A 274 -1.60 13.63 12.34
CA PRO A 274 -2.80 12.87 12.63
C PRO A 274 -3.60 13.57 13.73
N ARG A 275 -4.92 13.65 13.56
CA ARG A 275 -5.85 14.16 14.56
C ARG A 275 -7.01 13.19 14.72
N ALA A 276 -7.44 12.94 15.95
CA ALA A 276 -8.61 12.14 16.22
C ALA A 276 -9.87 13.01 16.25
N ASP A 277 -10.86 12.63 15.45
CA ASP A 277 -12.23 13.13 15.62
C ASP A 277 -12.84 12.51 16.87
N MET A 278 -13.04 13.36 17.89
CA MET A 278 -13.52 12.90 19.18
C MET A 278 -14.98 12.42 19.14
N LYS A 279 -15.76 12.70 18.09
CA LYS A 279 -17.11 12.17 17.92
C LYS A 279 -17.06 10.73 17.37
N LYS A 280 -16.12 10.42 16.49
CA LYS A 280 -15.95 9.10 15.88
C LYS A 280 -15.08 8.16 16.73
N CYS A 281 -14.17 8.69 17.55
CA CYS A 281 -13.24 7.90 18.34
C CYS A 281 -13.98 7.07 19.42
N ILE A 282 -13.78 5.76 19.43
CA ILE A 282 -14.40 4.81 20.36
C ILE A 282 -13.49 4.41 21.52
N GLY A 283 -12.27 4.96 21.60
CA GLY A 283 -11.33 4.67 22.68
C GLY A 283 -10.83 3.23 22.72
N CYS A 284 -10.67 2.57 21.57
CA CYS A 284 -10.31 1.14 21.47
C CYS A 284 -8.81 0.84 21.69
N GLY A 285 -7.91 1.85 21.70
CA GLY A 285 -6.48 1.66 21.95
C GLY A 285 -5.63 1.25 20.71
N VAL A 286 -6.23 0.84 19.60
CA VAL A 286 -5.50 0.33 18.42
C VAL A 286 -4.46 1.32 17.91
N CYS A 287 -4.74 2.62 17.95
CA CYS A 287 -3.80 3.65 17.52
C CYS A 287 -2.54 3.74 18.42
N GLU A 288 -2.69 3.52 19.72
CA GLU A 288 -1.57 3.43 20.67
C GLU A 288 -0.75 2.18 20.43
N GLU A 289 -1.41 1.03 20.29
CA GLU A 289 -0.77 -0.26 20.02
C GLU A 289 0.03 -0.21 18.70
N SER A 290 -0.54 0.37 17.64
CA SER A 290 0.08 0.52 16.32
C SER A 290 1.17 1.59 16.25
N CYS A 291 1.35 2.40 17.29
CA CYS A 291 2.35 3.47 17.27
C CYS A 291 3.76 2.87 17.39
N PRO A 292 4.66 3.11 16.39
CA PRO A 292 6.00 2.54 16.39
C PRO A 292 6.98 3.25 17.34
N VAL A 293 6.60 4.43 17.85
CA VAL A 293 7.45 5.18 18.78
C VAL A 293 7.49 4.44 20.13
N PRO A 294 8.69 4.15 20.71
CA PRO A 294 8.83 3.38 21.94
C PRO A 294 7.98 3.92 23.11
N GLU A 295 8.02 5.24 23.32
CA GLU A 295 7.26 5.92 24.38
C GLU A 295 5.84 6.30 23.94
N LYS A 296 5.35 5.74 22.85
CA LYS A 296 4.05 6.06 22.22
C LYS A 296 3.80 7.58 22.07
N ALA A 297 3.45 7.98 20.87
CA ALA A 297 3.09 9.37 20.57
C ALA A 297 1.56 9.59 20.57
N VAL A 298 0.80 8.56 20.81
CA VAL A 298 -0.66 8.59 20.97
C VAL A 298 -1.05 7.65 22.11
N HIS A 299 -1.95 8.11 22.96
CA HIS A 299 -2.48 7.36 24.10
C HIS A 299 -3.98 7.24 23.96
N ALA A 300 -4.50 6.00 24.06
CA ALA A 300 -5.91 5.67 23.93
C ALA A 300 -6.17 4.30 24.56
N GLY A 301 -7.42 3.93 24.75
CA GLY A 301 -7.78 2.59 25.27
C GLY A 301 -8.66 2.66 26.49
N ASN A 302 -9.26 1.51 26.86
CA ASN A 302 -10.18 1.41 27.99
C ASN A 302 -11.29 2.48 27.96
N GLY A 303 -11.80 2.82 26.76
CA GLY A 303 -12.79 3.88 26.56
C GLY A 303 -12.22 5.30 26.51
N GLN A 304 -10.93 5.50 26.81
CA GLN A 304 -10.28 6.80 26.67
C GLN A 304 -9.99 7.11 25.21
N LYS A 305 -10.45 8.26 24.76
CA LYS A 305 -10.25 8.74 23.38
C LYS A 305 -8.79 9.13 23.12
N ALA A 306 -8.36 8.98 21.87
CA ALA A 306 -6.99 9.22 21.47
C ALA A 306 -6.50 10.64 21.76
N LYS A 307 -5.35 10.75 22.45
CA LYS A 307 -4.63 11.99 22.72
C LYS A 307 -3.21 11.87 22.18
N TYR A 308 -2.74 12.90 21.48
CA TYR A 308 -1.43 12.91 20.82
C TYR A 308 -0.40 13.76 21.54
N ASP A 309 0.80 13.21 21.71
CA ASP A 309 2.02 13.98 21.97
C ASP A 309 2.75 14.26 20.65
N TYR A 310 2.49 15.42 20.06
CA TYR A 310 3.09 15.79 18.78
C TYR A 310 4.60 16.07 18.83
N LYS A 311 5.21 16.17 20.02
CA LYS A 311 6.67 16.28 20.17
C LYS A 311 7.35 14.94 19.89
N LYS A 312 6.67 13.83 20.20
CA LYS A 312 7.14 12.47 19.96
C LYS A 312 6.68 11.91 18.60
N CYS A 313 5.64 12.49 18.00
CA CYS A 313 5.02 11.96 16.78
C CYS A 313 5.93 12.11 15.56
N ILE A 314 6.34 10.98 14.98
CA ILE A 314 7.16 10.89 13.76
C ILE A 314 6.32 11.01 12.46
N ARG A 315 5.01 11.16 12.55
CA ARG A 315 4.07 11.33 11.42
C ARG A 315 4.08 10.18 10.41
N CYS A 316 4.26 8.95 10.89
CA CYS A 316 4.19 7.74 10.07
C CYS A 316 2.76 7.35 9.67
N TYR A 317 1.75 7.93 10.32
CA TYR A 317 0.31 7.71 10.12
C TYR A 317 -0.19 6.27 10.36
N CYS A 318 0.59 5.37 10.93
CA CYS A 318 0.15 4.02 11.29
C CYS A 318 -1.14 4.04 12.13
N CYS A 319 -1.29 5.00 13.03
CA CYS A 319 -2.50 5.17 13.83
C CYS A 319 -3.75 5.48 12.99
N GLN A 320 -3.61 6.22 11.88
CA GLN A 320 -4.67 6.51 10.94
C GLN A 320 -5.02 5.27 10.11
N GLU A 321 -4.01 4.57 9.60
CA GLU A 321 -4.20 3.36 8.79
C GLU A 321 -4.95 2.27 9.56
N MET A 322 -4.66 2.13 10.86
CA MET A 322 -5.18 1.05 11.70
C MET A 322 -6.48 1.40 12.43
N CYS A 323 -6.99 2.63 12.34
CA CYS A 323 -8.16 3.06 13.10
C CYS A 323 -9.46 2.38 12.62
N PRO A 324 -10.08 1.45 13.39
CA PRO A 324 -11.29 0.75 12.95
C PRO A 324 -12.52 1.66 12.90
N ALA A 325 -12.51 2.73 13.69
CA ALA A 325 -13.59 3.71 13.73
C ALA A 325 -13.44 4.83 12.68
N LYS A 326 -12.38 4.80 11.86
CA LYS A 326 -12.05 5.86 10.88
C LYS A 326 -12.02 7.26 11.50
N ALA A 327 -11.62 7.32 12.76
CA ALA A 327 -11.65 8.54 13.56
C ALA A 327 -10.39 9.39 13.43
N ILE A 328 -9.36 8.94 12.72
CA ILE A 328 -8.10 9.66 12.61
C ILE A 328 -7.95 10.18 11.19
N GLU A 329 -7.78 11.48 11.09
CA GLU A 329 -7.59 12.21 9.84
C GLU A 329 -6.23 12.89 9.85
N VAL A 330 -5.68 13.19 8.66
CA VAL A 330 -4.38 13.85 8.48
C VAL A 330 -4.62 15.23 7.91
N TYR A 331 -4.21 16.26 8.65
CA TYR A 331 -4.40 17.68 8.28
C TYR A 331 -3.05 18.39 8.20
#